data_2a4b60d586769d1d524258d2c6e48730
#
_entry.id   2a4b60d586769d1d524258d2c6e48730
#
_cell.length_a   1.000
_cell.length_b   1.000
_cell.length_c   1.000
_cell.angle_alpha   90.00
_cell.angle_beta   90.00
_cell.angle_gamma   90.00
#
_symmetry.space_group_name_H-M   'P 1'
#
loop_
_entity.id
_entity.type
_entity.pdbx_description
1 polymer ?
#
loop_
_entity_poly.entity_id
_entity_poly.type
_entity_poly.pdbx_seq_one_letter_code
_entity_poly.pdbx_strand_id
1 'polypeptide(L)'
;EANRFSTMSLAGTLKQRRDNKPHWTTKEIEEQSIVTDYISSQLNILASTVNIHPIQNVKAGSLWHLKTKITGVLNADSSLRDLIKVLHPTPAVCGFPSDIASKYIEDNETYDRKFYTGFFGEVNMKSVSARNPNRKNIENNAYNRVLNKTTLFVNLRCMEITASKYSIFVGAGITKDSNPDNEWKELQNKSETLSSIL
;
A
#
# COMPACT_ATOMS: atom_id res chain seq x y z
N GLU A 1 -20.09 -0.82 -5.55
CA GLU A 1 -21.25 -0.02 -5.19
C GLU A 1 -20.75 1.23 -4.52
N ALA A 2 -21.49 2.34 -4.61
CA ALA A 2 -20.97 3.70 -4.44
C ALA A 2 -20.05 3.94 -3.23
N ASN A 3 -20.27 3.28 -2.10
CA ASN A 3 -19.51 3.53 -0.86
C ASN A 3 -18.62 2.36 -0.43
N ARG A 4 -18.36 1.37 -1.28
CA ARG A 4 -17.47 0.24 -0.95
C ARG A 4 -16.03 0.60 -1.19
N PHE A 5 -15.18 0.25 -0.24
CA PHE A 5 -13.73 0.36 -0.37
C PHE A 5 -13.04 -0.99 -0.20
N SER A 6 -11.85 -1.07 -0.75
CA SER A 6 -10.90 -2.15 -0.52
C SER A 6 -9.51 -1.54 -0.43
N THR A 7 -8.84 -1.79 0.67
CA THR A 7 -7.43 -1.41 0.89
C THR A 7 -6.64 -2.60 1.39
N MET A 8 -5.37 -2.41 1.65
CA MET A 8 -4.52 -3.43 2.24
C MET A 8 -3.45 -2.81 3.12
N SER A 9 -3.09 -3.48 4.18
CA SER A 9 -1.81 -3.30 4.84
C SER A 9 -0.78 -4.20 4.16
N LEU A 10 0.40 -3.65 3.91
CA LEU A 10 1.52 -4.36 3.30
C LEU A 10 2.79 -3.92 4.02
N ALA A 11 3.31 -4.77 4.89
CA ALA A 11 4.52 -4.52 5.65
C ALA A 11 5.29 -5.83 5.85
N GLY A 12 6.49 -5.74 6.44
CA GLY A 12 7.39 -6.87 6.52
C GLY A 12 7.97 -7.24 5.15
N THR A 13 9.28 -7.39 5.08
CA THR A 13 9.98 -7.71 3.83
C THR A 13 11.02 -8.79 4.09
N LEU A 14 11.00 -9.87 3.30
CA LEU A 14 12.03 -10.89 3.32
C LEU A 14 12.54 -11.19 1.91
N LYS A 15 13.84 -11.36 1.76
CA LYS A 15 14.42 -11.84 0.50
C LYS A 15 14.07 -13.31 0.28
N GLN A 16 13.72 -13.66 -0.95
CA GLN A 16 13.46 -15.05 -1.32
C GLN A 16 14.67 -15.92 -1.03
N ARG A 17 14.45 -17.05 -0.35
CA ARG A 17 15.44 -18.10 -0.13
C ARG A 17 15.27 -19.23 -1.16
N ARG A 18 16.23 -20.17 -1.20
CA ARG A 18 16.21 -21.31 -2.13
C ARG A 18 14.99 -22.23 -1.98
N ASP A 19 14.44 -22.36 -0.75
CA ASP A 19 13.25 -23.15 -0.44
C ASP A 19 11.93 -22.49 -0.90
N ASN A 20 12.01 -21.27 -1.41
CA ASN A 20 10.86 -20.48 -1.88
C ASN A 20 9.73 -20.31 -0.83
N LYS A 21 10.06 -20.38 0.47
CA LYS A 21 9.12 -20.16 1.57
C LYS A 21 9.58 -19.00 2.44
N PRO A 22 8.68 -18.08 2.84
CA PRO A 22 9.02 -17.04 3.79
C PRO A 22 9.05 -17.61 5.21
N HIS A 23 10.09 -17.28 5.97
CA HIS A 23 10.21 -17.57 7.39
C HIS A 23 10.19 -16.25 8.16
N TRP A 24 9.00 -15.83 8.56
CA TRP A 24 8.78 -14.56 9.24
C TRP A 24 9.31 -14.61 10.67
N THR A 25 9.97 -13.54 11.08
CA THR A 25 10.37 -13.32 12.48
C THR A 25 9.29 -12.49 13.18
N THR A 26 9.41 -12.35 14.50
CA THR A 26 8.52 -11.51 15.30
C THR A 26 8.49 -10.07 14.79
N LYS A 27 9.64 -9.54 14.34
CA LYS A 27 9.77 -8.17 13.80
C LYS A 27 8.80 -7.91 12.64
N GLU A 28 8.84 -8.73 11.60
CA GLU A 28 8.00 -8.51 10.41
C GLU A 28 6.51 -8.71 10.73
N ILE A 29 6.18 -9.62 11.65
CA ILE A 29 4.80 -9.85 12.10
C ILE A 29 4.29 -8.63 12.88
N GLU A 30 5.09 -8.05 13.77
CA GLU A 30 4.77 -6.83 14.51
C GLU A 30 4.61 -5.62 13.58
N GLU A 31 5.53 -5.43 12.63
CA GLU A 31 5.40 -4.39 11.62
C GLU A 31 4.07 -4.48 10.86
N GLN A 32 3.69 -5.68 10.45
CA GLN A 32 2.41 -5.90 9.75
C GLN A 32 1.21 -5.64 10.65
N SER A 33 1.26 -6.06 11.93
CA SER A 33 0.19 -5.84 12.91
C SER A 33 -0.05 -4.34 13.14
N ILE A 34 1.01 -3.58 13.42
CA ILE A 34 0.93 -2.13 13.66
C ILE A 34 0.23 -1.42 12.50
N VAL A 35 0.60 -1.75 11.26
CA VAL A 35 -0.02 -1.13 10.08
C VAL A 35 -1.49 -1.55 9.93
N THR A 36 -1.80 -2.82 10.16
CA THR A 36 -3.16 -3.35 10.06
C THR A 36 -4.08 -2.71 11.10
N ASP A 37 -3.62 -2.65 12.35
CA ASP A 37 -4.38 -2.10 13.48
C ASP A 37 -4.60 -0.60 13.32
N TYR A 38 -3.60 0.13 12.85
CA TYR A 38 -3.74 1.54 12.52
C TYR A 38 -4.80 1.76 11.43
N ILE A 39 -4.67 1.09 10.28
CA ILE A 39 -5.61 1.23 9.17
C ILE A 39 -7.04 0.87 9.61
N SER A 40 -7.22 -0.22 10.35
CA SER A 40 -8.54 -0.65 10.79
C SER A 40 -9.15 0.30 11.80
N SER A 41 -8.37 0.83 12.75
CA SER A 41 -8.85 1.83 13.72
C SER A 41 -9.32 3.11 13.03
N GLN A 42 -8.56 3.61 12.05
CA GLN A 42 -8.92 4.79 11.28
C GLN A 42 -10.18 4.57 10.43
N LEU A 43 -10.29 3.42 9.79
CA LEU A 43 -11.45 3.08 8.96
C LEU A 43 -12.74 2.92 9.78
N ASN A 44 -12.66 2.44 11.01
CA ASN A 44 -13.82 2.32 11.90
C ASN A 44 -14.49 3.67 12.22
N ILE A 45 -13.78 4.79 12.07
CA ILE A 45 -14.33 6.14 12.24
C ILE A 45 -15.22 6.52 11.05
N LEU A 46 -14.87 6.08 9.84
CA LEU A 46 -15.48 6.51 8.57
C LEU A 46 -16.42 5.48 7.94
N ALA A 47 -16.41 4.26 8.44
CA ALA A 47 -17.09 3.15 7.80
C ALA A 47 -18.16 2.52 8.71
N SER A 48 -19.27 2.13 8.10
CA SER A 48 -20.32 1.36 8.75
C SER A 48 -19.94 -0.12 8.93
N THR A 49 -19.05 -0.61 8.09
CA THR A 49 -18.50 -1.98 8.19
C THR A 49 -17.04 -1.99 7.78
N VAL A 50 -16.22 -2.72 8.55
CA VAL A 50 -14.81 -3.00 8.24
C VAL A 50 -14.57 -4.50 8.41
N ASN A 51 -14.08 -5.15 7.37
CA ASN A 51 -13.75 -6.58 7.37
C ASN A 51 -12.24 -6.75 7.15
N ILE A 52 -11.56 -7.32 8.11
CA ILE A 52 -10.14 -7.65 8.05
C ILE A 52 -10.02 -9.11 7.62
N HIS A 53 -9.32 -9.34 6.51
CA HIS A 53 -9.11 -10.69 5.98
C HIS A 53 -7.83 -11.32 6.58
N PRO A 54 -7.69 -12.65 6.51
CA PRO A 54 -6.47 -13.32 6.97
C PRO A 54 -5.21 -12.81 6.27
N ILE A 55 -4.09 -12.84 7.00
CA ILE A 55 -2.76 -12.50 6.47
C ILE A 55 -2.39 -13.46 5.34
N GLN A 56 -1.83 -12.92 4.28
CA GLN A 56 -1.35 -13.65 3.11
C GLN A 56 0.11 -13.33 2.85
N ASN A 57 0.87 -14.34 2.42
CA ASN A 57 2.19 -14.15 1.87
C ASN A 57 2.07 -13.74 0.39
N VAL A 58 2.66 -12.62 0.02
CA VAL A 58 2.67 -12.15 -1.36
C VAL A 58 4.11 -11.95 -1.82
N LYS A 59 4.36 -12.29 -3.07
CA LYS A 59 5.67 -12.14 -3.70
C LYS A 59 5.67 -10.95 -4.64
N ALA A 60 6.69 -10.12 -4.54
CA ALA A 60 6.94 -9.00 -5.43
C ALA A 60 8.41 -9.03 -5.90
N GLY A 61 8.63 -9.48 -7.12
CA GLY A 61 9.99 -9.75 -7.63
C GLY A 61 10.68 -10.83 -6.81
N SER A 62 11.84 -10.52 -6.25
CA SER A 62 12.64 -11.41 -5.39
C SER A 62 12.31 -11.29 -3.90
N LEU A 63 11.29 -10.51 -3.54
CA LEU A 63 10.92 -10.22 -2.15
C LEU A 63 9.56 -10.83 -1.79
N TRP A 64 9.45 -11.27 -0.53
CA TRP A 64 8.19 -11.65 0.11
C TRP A 64 7.70 -10.53 1.01
N HIS A 65 6.38 -10.36 1.07
CA HIS A 65 5.69 -9.41 1.96
C HIS A 65 4.51 -10.07 2.66
N LEU A 66 4.19 -9.58 3.85
CA LEU A 66 2.92 -9.86 4.52
C LEU A 66 1.86 -8.87 4.03
N LYS A 67 0.70 -9.39 3.67
CA LYS A 67 -0.44 -8.62 3.18
C LYS A 67 -1.70 -8.98 3.95
N THR A 68 -2.42 -7.98 4.44
CA THR A 68 -3.77 -8.14 4.96
C THR A 68 -4.72 -7.27 4.15
N LYS A 69 -5.70 -7.89 3.51
CA LYS A 69 -6.76 -7.18 2.78
C LYS A 69 -7.80 -6.66 3.78
N ILE A 70 -8.22 -5.41 3.62
CA ILE A 70 -9.26 -4.77 4.43
C ILE A 70 -10.33 -4.24 3.48
N THR A 71 -11.59 -4.62 3.72
CA THR A 71 -12.72 -4.20 2.90
C THR A 71 -13.83 -3.63 3.78
N GLY A 72 -14.68 -2.80 3.20
CA GLY A 72 -15.80 -2.25 3.98
C GLY A 72 -16.72 -1.35 3.17
N VAL A 73 -17.63 -0.70 3.89
CA VAL A 73 -18.58 0.26 3.37
C VAL A 73 -18.44 1.55 4.16
N LEU A 74 -18.19 2.66 3.47
CA LEU A 74 -18.14 3.98 4.09
C LEU A 74 -19.53 4.42 4.58
N ASN A 75 -19.56 5.23 5.62
CA ASN A 75 -20.76 5.93 6.05
C ASN A 75 -21.27 6.84 4.92
N ALA A 76 -22.57 7.16 4.94
CA ALA A 76 -23.22 7.94 3.89
C ALA A 76 -22.65 9.38 3.76
N ASP A 77 -22.19 9.93 4.85
CA ASP A 77 -21.58 11.26 4.99
C ASP A 77 -20.06 11.30 4.76
N SER A 78 -19.43 10.14 4.65
CA SER A 78 -17.98 10.05 4.42
C SER A 78 -17.62 10.19 2.94
N SER A 79 -16.63 10.99 2.65
CA SER A 79 -16.14 11.26 1.29
C SER A 79 -14.84 10.50 0.97
N LEU A 80 -14.49 10.44 -0.33
CA LEU A 80 -13.18 9.97 -0.77
C LEU A 80 -12.03 10.78 -0.14
N ARG A 81 -12.22 12.08 0.04
CA ARG A 81 -11.23 12.95 0.68
C ARG A 81 -10.96 12.54 2.12
N ASP A 82 -12.01 12.22 2.87
CA ASP A 82 -11.88 11.78 4.26
C ASP A 82 -11.17 10.42 4.33
N LEU A 83 -11.52 9.51 3.43
CA LEU A 83 -10.84 8.21 3.32
C LEU A 83 -9.34 8.38 3.04
N ILE A 84 -8.96 9.27 2.12
CA ILE A 84 -7.55 9.53 1.82
C ILE A 84 -6.84 10.13 3.03
N LYS A 85 -7.44 11.09 3.72
CA LYS A 85 -6.84 11.74 4.90
C LYS A 85 -6.50 10.76 6.03
N VAL A 86 -7.33 9.75 6.26
CA VAL A 86 -7.09 8.77 7.32
C VAL A 86 -6.18 7.62 6.88
N LEU A 87 -6.10 7.35 5.59
CA LEU A 87 -5.26 6.28 5.04
C LEU A 87 -3.88 6.75 4.59
N HIS A 88 -3.63 8.06 4.54
CA HIS A 88 -2.36 8.57 4.04
C HIS A 88 -1.86 9.77 4.86
N PRO A 89 -0.60 9.67 5.37
CA PRO A 89 0.30 8.51 5.33
C PRO A 89 -0.01 7.45 6.39
N THR A 90 0.23 6.19 6.09
CA THR A 90 0.18 5.10 7.08
C THR A 90 1.50 4.96 7.84
N PRO A 91 1.54 4.26 8.98
CA PRO A 91 2.78 3.97 9.69
C PRO A 91 3.85 3.26 8.85
N ALA A 92 3.44 2.49 7.83
CA ALA A 92 4.37 1.86 6.89
C ALA A 92 5.19 2.85 6.06
N VAL A 93 4.75 4.12 6.00
CA VAL A 93 5.35 5.19 5.18
C VAL A 93 5.96 6.28 6.04
N CYS A 94 5.29 6.66 7.13
CA CYS A 94 5.74 7.76 7.99
C CYS A 94 6.19 7.32 9.39
N GLY A 95 5.90 6.07 9.82
CA GLY A 95 6.19 5.59 11.17
C GLY A 95 5.03 5.78 12.15
N PHE A 96 5.28 5.39 13.41
CA PHE A 96 4.28 5.42 14.48
C PHE A 96 4.92 5.86 15.81
N PRO A 97 4.29 6.78 16.59
CA PRO A 97 3.08 7.56 16.30
C PRO A 97 3.27 8.50 15.10
N SER A 98 2.25 8.64 14.26
CA SER A 98 2.37 9.28 12.95
C SER A 98 2.76 10.74 12.96
N ASP A 99 2.26 11.51 13.94
CA ASP A 99 2.55 12.94 14.13
C ASP A 99 4.02 13.18 14.50
N ILE A 100 4.53 12.41 15.47
CA ILE A 100 5.92 12.48 15.92
C ILE A 100 6.87 12.02 14.82
N ALA A 101 6.54 10.89 14.19
CA ALA A 101 7.37 10.30 13.15
C ALA A 101 7.42 11.16 11.88
N SER A 102 6.30 11.74 11.46
CA SER A 102 6.25 12.67 10.33
C SER A 102 7.10 13.90 10.57
N LYS A 103 7.00 14.49 11.76
CA LYS A 103 7.83 15.63 12.15
C LYS A 103 9.32 15.28 12.17
N TYR A 104 9.67 14.11 12.72
CA TYR A 104 11.05 13.65 12.74
C TYR A 104 11.62 13.51 11.32
N ILE A 105 10.85 12.95 10.40
CA ILE A 105 11.24 12.83 8.98
C ILE A 105 11.46 14.21 8.37
N GLU A 106 10.53 15.14 8.57
CA GLU A 106 10.60 16.50 8.04
C GLU A 106 11.82 17.25 8.56
N ASP A 107 12.14 17.10 9.84
CA ASP A 107 13.25 17.80 10.51
C ASP A 107 14.63 17.19 10.18
N ASN A 108 14.71 15.90 9.81
CA ASN A 108 15.98 15.17 9.72
C ASN A 108 16.35 14.67 8.32
N GLU A 109 15.40 14.49 7.40
CA GLU A 109 15.75 14.14 6.03
C GLU A 109 16.29 15.35 5.28
N THR A 110 17.46 15.19 4.67
CA THR A 110 18.19 16.26 3.98
C THR A 110 17.86 16.37 2.49
N TYR A 111 16.98 15.52 1.98
CA TYR A 111 16.59 15.50 0.58
C TYR A 111 15.07 15.69 0.41
N ASP A 112 14.68 16.22 -0.74
CA ASP A 112 13.27 16.36 -1.11
C ASP A 112 12.71 15.02 -1.61
N ARG A 113 11.68 14.51 -0.94
CA ARG A 113 10.96 13.28 -1.31
C ARG A 113 10.17 13.43 -2.60
N LYS A 114 9.86 14.65 -3.04
CA LYS A 114 9.01 14.93 -4.19
C LYS A 114 7.71 14.13 -4.17
N PHE A 115 7.52 13.23 -5.13
CA PHE A 115 6.37 12.34 -5.20
C PHE A 115 6.54 11.03 -4.42
N TYR A 116 7.75 10.73 -3.92
CA TYR A 116 7.99 9.53 -3.13
C TYR A 116 7.17 9.58 -1.85
N THR A 117 6.55 8.45 -1.49
CA THR A 117 5.60 8.30 -0.37
C THR A 117 4.28 9.05 -0.52
N GLY A 118 4.06 9.78 -1.60
CA GLY A 118 2.76 10.31 -1.97
C GLY A 118 1.80 9.22 -2.48
N PHE A 119 0.72 9.61 -3.12
CA PHE A 119 -0.19 8.68 -3.79
C PHE A 119 -0.54 9.16 -5.19
N PHE A 120 -0.89 8.23 -6.06
CA PHE A 120 -1.31 8.50 -7.43
C PHE A 120 -2.35 7.48 -7.89
N GLY A 121 -3.06 7.79 -8.95
CA GLY A 121 -4.01 6.86 -9.55
C GLY A 121 -5.18 7.53 -10.25
N GLU A 122 -6.23 6.76 -10.46
CA GLU A 122 -7.42 7.17 -11.19
C GLU A 122 -8.56 7.47 -10.22
N VAL A 123 -9.27 8.58 -10.43
CA VAL A 123 -10.39 9.00 -9.60
C VAL A 123 -11.67 9.06 -10.44
N ASN A 124 -12.75 8.43 -9.93
CA ASN A 124 -14.08 8.45 -10.54
C ASN A 124 -14.13 7.97 -12.01
N MET A 125 -13.25 7.06 -12.38
CA MET A 125 -13.28 6.47 -13.72
C MET A 125 -14.52 5.60 -13.92
N LYS A 126 -15.23 5.81 -15.02
CA LYS A 126 -16.36 4.99 -15.38
C LYS A 126 -15.92 3.59 -15.79
N SER A 127 -16.38 2.59 -15.07
CA SER A 127 -16.16 1.18 -15.39
C SER A 127 -17.48 0.55 -15.78
N VAL A 128 -17.52 -0.05 -16.96
CA VAL A 128 -18.68 -0.79 -17.43
C VAL A 128 -18.44 -2.26 -17.15
N SER A 129 -19.25 -2.85 -16.29
CA SER A 129 -19.20 -4.28 -16.00
C SER A 129 -20.39 -4.98 -16.67
N ALA A 130 -20.10 -5.90 -17.59
CA ALA A 130 -21.09 -6.81 -18.13
C ALA A 130 -21.53 -7.79 -17.04
N ARG A 131 -22.82 -7.95 -16.85
CA ARG A 131 -23.38 -8.80 -15.79
C ARG A 131 -23.10 -10.30 -16.01
N ASN A 132 -22.85 -10.71 -17.25
CA ASN A 132 -22.55 -12.10 -17.58
C ASN A 132 -21.58 -12.17 -18.77
N PRO A 133 -20.37 -12.78 -18.63
CA PRO A 133 -19.44 -13.00 -19.74
C PRO A 133 -19.88 -14.12 -20.70
N ASN A 134 -21.01 -14.81 -20.43
CA ASN A 134 -21.45 -15.93 -21.22
C ASN A 134 -22.16 -15.45 -22.50
N ARG A 135 -21.57 -15.72 -23.67
CA ARG A 135 -22.05 -15.30 -24.99
C ARG A 135 -23.47 -15.82 -25.37
N LYS A 136 -24.06 -16.75 -24.59
CA LYS A 136 -25.39 -17.34 -24.87
C LYS A 136 -26.57 -16.51 -24.36
N ASN A 137 -26.38 -15.42 -23.61
CA ASN A 137 -27.47 -14.58 -23.08
C ASN A 137 -27.17 -13.10 -23.38
N ILE A 138 -27.20 -12.73 -24.66
CA ILE A 138 -26.94 -11.38 -25.16
C ILE A 138 -28.00 -10.38 -24.70
N GLU A 139 -29.24 -10.80 -24.48
CA GLU A 139 -30.34 -9.95 -24.00
C GLU A 139 -30.10 -9.34 -22.62
N ASN A 140 -29.29 -10.01 -21.75
CA ASN A 140 -28.92 -9.49 -20.44
C ASN A 140 -27.78 -8.45 -20.48
N ASN A 141 -27.14 -8.22 -21.63
CA ASN A 141 -26.11 -7.18 -21.81
C ASN A 141 -26.69 -5.76 -21.91
N ALA A 142 -28.02 -5.62 -22.08
CA ALA A 142 -28.69 -4.32 -22.03
C ALA A 142 -28.62 -3.66 -20.62
N TYR A 143 -28.30 -4.44 -19.58
CA TYR A 143 -28.17 -3.97 -18.19
C TYR A 143 -26.72 -3.87 -17.74
N ASN A 144 -25.90 -3.23 -18.56
CA ASN A 144 -24.53 -2.92 -18.14
C ASN A 144 -24.55 -1.99 -16.93
N ARG A 145 -23.86 -2.42 -15.86
CA ARG A 145 -23.72 -1.61 -14.67
C ARG A 145 -22.56 -0.63 -14.87
N VAL A 146 -22.87 0.65 -14.93
CA VAL A 146 -21.87 1.72 -14.90
C VAL A 146 -21.52 2.01 -13.46
N LEU A 147 -20.27 1.79 -13.08
CA LEU A 147 -19.73 2.09 -11.76
C LEU A 147 -18.64 3.13 -11.88
N ASN A 148 -18.65 4.11 -10.99
CA ASN A 148 -17.50 4.97 -10.80
C ASN A 148 -16.51 4.26 -9.88
N LYS A 149 -15.28 4.08 -10.36
CA LYS A 149 -14.19 3.42 -9.64
C LYS A 149 -13.05 4.40 -9.41
N THR A 150 -12.56 4.42 -8.19
CA THR A 150 -11.30 5.10 -7.82
C THR A 150 -10.28 4.04 -7.47
N THR A 151 -9.07 4.17 -8.01
CA THR A 151 -7.96 3.25 -7.74
C THR A 151 -6.72 4.08 -7.45
N LEU A 152 -6.25 4.06 -6.20
CA LEU A 152 -5.11 4.83 -5.75
C LEU A 152 -4.00 3.89 -5.24
N PHE A 153 -2.77 4.27 -5.48
CA PHE A 153 -1.57 3.55 -5.06
C PHE A 153 -0.65 4.50 -4.30
N VAL A 154 0.00 4.00 -3.26
CA VAL A 154 1.11 4.71 -2.61
C VAL A 154 2.32 4.64 -3.53
N ASN A 155 2.95 5.79 -3.76
CA ASN A 155 4.11 5.90 -4.66
C ASN A 155 5.39 5.43 -3.94
N LEU A 156 5.60 4.14 -3.91
CA LEU A 156 6.78 3.48 -3.34
C LEU A 156 7.62 2.84 -4.43
N ARG A 157 8.94 2.69 -4.16
CA ARG A 157 9.90 2.14 -5.13
C ARG A 157 9.78 2.86 -6.45
N CYS A 158 9.84 4.17 -6.40
CA CYS A 158 9.76 5.01 -7.58
C CYS A 158 11.13 5.55 -7.99
N MET A 159 11.20 5.99 -9.24
CA MET A 159 12.41 6.53 -9.83
C MET A 159 12.09 7.82 -10.55
N GLU A 160 12.94 8.82 -10.35
CA GLU A 160 12.94 10.03 -11.17
C GLU A 160 14.03 9.91 -12.24
N ILE A 161 13.66 10.14 -13.47
CA ILE A 161 14.59 10.13 -14.61
C ILE A 161 14.67 11.56 -15.18
N THR A 162 15.88 12.07 -15.29
CA THR A 162 16.19 13.33 -15.95
C THR A 162 17.09 13.09 -17.15
N ALA A 163 17.40 14.11 -17.93
CA ALA A 163 18.26 13.98 -19.12
C ALA A 163 19.68 13.43 -18.81
N SER A 164 20.18 13.62 -17.59
CA SER A 164 21.57 13.28 -17.21
C SER A 164 21.71 12.29 -16.08
N LYS A 165 20.64 12.00 -15.34
CA LYS A 165 20.69 11.12 -14.16
C LYS A 165 19.34 10.49 -13.86
N TYR A 166 19.38 9.41 -13.09
CA TYR A 166 18.21 8.87 -12.43
C TYR A 166 18.40 8.84 -10.90
N SER A 167 17.31 8.96 -10.17
CA SER A 167 17.29 8.89 -8.71
C SER A 167 16.24 7.87 -8.28
N ILE A 168 16.66 6.84 -7.55
CA ILE A 168 15.75 5.79 -7.04
C ILE A 168 15.42 6.12 -5.59
N PHE A 169 14.11 6.12 -5.27
CA PHE A 169 13.61 6.34 -3.93
C PHE A 169 13.17 5.02 -3.30
N VAL A 170 13.79 4.68 -2.19
CA VAL A 170 13.48 3.50 -1.38
C VAL A 170 13.52 3.84 0.10
N GLY A 171 12.83 3.06 0.93
CA GLY A 171 12.80 3.25 2.38
C GLY A 171 12.64 1.93 3.13
N ALA A 172 13.05 1.91 4.39
CA ALA A 172 12.85 0.81 5.32
C ALA A 172 12.20 1.32 6.61
N GLY A 173 11.45 0.46 7.28
CA GLY A 173 10.89 0.74 8.60
C GLY A 173 11.94 0.49 9.67
N ILE A 174 12.23 1.52 10.47
CA ILE A 174 13.16 1.40 11.59
C ILE A 174 12.36 1.16 12.87
N THR A 175 12.71 0.08 13.58
CA THR A 175 12.16 -0.27 14.89
C THR A 175 13.26 -0.28 15.95
N LYS A 176 12.88 -0.41 17.22
CA LYS A 176 13.84 -0.50 18.34
C LYS A 176 14.87 -1.65 18.18
N ASP A 177 14.49 -2.71 17.50
CA ASP A 177 15.31 -3.92 17.30
C ASP A 177 15.99 -3.93 15.92
N SER A 178 15.90 -2.85 15.15
CA SER A 178 16.55 -2.72 13.85
C SER A 178 18.06 -2.67 13.99
N ASN A 179 18.76 -3.44 13.13
CA ASN A 179 20.21 -3.39 12.99
C ASN A 179 20.55 -2.53 11.75
N PRO A 180 21.37 -1.48 11.86
CA PRO A 180 21.66 -0.56 10.75
C PRO A 180 22.17 -1.25 9.48
N ASP A 181 23.05 -2.25 9.62
CA ASP A 181 23.64 -2.96 8.47
C ASP A 181 22.59 -3.80 7.74
N ASN A 182 21.64 -4.38 8.48
CA ASN A 182 20.56 -5.15 7.90
C ASN A 182 19.55 -4.25 7.19
N GLU A 183 19.20 -3.10 7.78
CA GLU A 183 18.32 -2.11 7.14
C GLU A 183 18.97 -1.54 5.86
N TRP A 184 20.26 -1.27 5.89
CA TRP A 184 20.99 -0.84 4.70
C TRP A 184 20.95 -1.90 3.58
N LYS A 185 21.17 -3.16 3.91
CA LYS A 185 21.04 -4.27 2.94
C LYS A 185 19.62 -4.39 2.38
N GLU A 186 18.60 -4.13 3.21
CA GLU A 186 17.20 -4.12 2.78
C GLU A 186 16.96 -3.00 1.76
N LEU A 187 17.46 -1.79 2.00
CA LEU A 187 17.39 -0.68 1.05
C LEU A 187 18.06 -1.02 -0.29
N GLN A 188 19.25 -1.62 -0.25
CA GLN A 188 19.93 -2.09 -1.46
C GLN A 188 19.11 -3.11 -2.25
N ASN A 189 18.56 -4.13 -1.57
CA ASN A 189 17.71 -5.13 -2.21
C ASN A 189 16.43 -4.52 -2.82
N LYS A 190 15.86 -3.50 -2.17
CA LYS A 190 14.69 -2.77 -2.69
C LYS A 190 15.04 -1.95 -3.92
N SER A 191 16.20 -1.33 -3.98
CA SER A 191 16.66 -0.54 -5.13
C SER A 191 16.97 -1.40 -6.35
N GLU A 192 17.47 -2.62 -6.17
CA GLU A 192 17.75 -3.59 -7.24
C GLU A 192 16.52 -3.85 -8.13
N THR A 193 15.31 -3.78 -7.58
CA THR A 193 14.07 -3.98 -8.33
C THR A 193 13.90 -2.99 -9.48
N LEU A 194 14.37 -1.75 -9.32
CA LEU A 194 14.30 -0.72 -10.35
C LEU A 194 15.61 -0.61 -11.14
N SER A 195 16.76 -0.72 -10.48
CA SER A 195 18.04 -0.62 -11.17
C SER A 195 18.29 -1.78 -12.16
N SER A 196 17.64 -2.92 -11.96
CA SER A 196 17.77 -4.08 -12.87
C SER A 196 17.06 -3.89 -14.21
N ILE A 197 16.26 -2.84 -14.38
CA ILE A 197 15.54 -2.54 -15.64
C ILE A 197 16.18 -1.39 -16.42
N LEU A 198 17.24 -0.78 -15.88
CA LEU A 198 18.07 0.24 -16.53
C LEU A 198 19.27 -0.38 -17.23
#